data_08f01b15c8d80f4804586bf597f39e78
#
_entry.id   08f01b15c8d80f4804586bf597f39e78
#
_cell.length_a   1.000
_cell.length_b   1.000
_cell.length_c   1.000
_cell.angle_alpha   90.00
_cell.angle_beta   90.00
_cell.angle_gamma   90.00
#
_symmetry.space_group_name_H-M   'P 1'
#
loop_
_entity.id
_entity.type
_entity.pdbx_description
1 polymer ?
#
loop_
_entity_poly.entity_id
_entity_poly.type
_entity_poly.pdbx_seq_one_letter_code
_entity_poly.pdbx_strand_id
1 'polypeptide(L)'
;FAFCEPGLFCAQGKWRNSCDWVRANNQTMTMLYKTYPIIRRVTGFGLLGLGLSCLPAVAQERPLELSLEQSLKMLHEGNRSLQIAGKEVEMAESEHRRTSSFWYPMLNVTGAYVHMSNPVEVKQPLNQFTDPAKDFIHSVLPDDQLISSILDKIGSYSLRFPLAPQNVSTIDANLTWPIFAGGKRIYAGRITRSMVSIAEENRGQVDATVQAMLVESYFAVRLGQRVVDVREQTLRSLEKHYQNALKLEANGMIDKAERLFVQVNMDEARRELESARSDLGVAQSALKAIIRVDSAEIHPVSPLFINDTLPPVAYFKGEVGDNNYVVNQLKLQDDIADNQLRIGRAGYVPTIALMGKQTLYSNGIQKNLIPRTFVGVGFTWNLFDGLDREQKIRQAKITKQTVGITRDKAIDDISVGIDKFYSQMQNALSSVNALNTTIELSRELVRMRKKAFTEGMATSTEVVDAEVMLSKVEIASLLAFYQYDVALINLLSACGIPDTFRNYSETGRSEHFVFAP
;
A
#
# COMPACT_ATOMS: atom_id res chain seq x y z
N PHE A 1 -8.61 20.98 -3.80
CA PHE A 1 -8.43 22.42 -3.65
C PHE A 1 -7.19 22.67 -2.82
N ALA A 2 -6.25 23.33 -3.45
CA ALA A 2 -4.98 23.79 -2.90
C ALA A 2 -5.19 24.97 -1.95
N PHE A 3 -4.37 25.05 -0.90
CA PHE A 3 -3.93 26.33 -0.38
C PHE A 3 -2.44 26.20 0.02
N CYS A 4 -1.62 26.80 -0.83
CA CYS A 4 -0.29 27.28 -0.51
C CYS A 4 -0.42 28.74 -0.13
N GLU A 5 0.25 29.19 0.94
CA GLU A 5 0.75 30.56 1.01
C GLU A 5 2.03 30.65 1.87
N PRO A 6 2.90 31.67 1.57
CA PRO A 6 4.33 31.60 1.81
C PRO A 6 4.81 32.59 2.87
N GLY A 7 5.97 32.31 3.43
CA GLY A 7 6.69 33.26 4.30
C GLY A 7 8.20 33.18 4.12
N LEU A 8 8.70 34.12 3.32
CA LEU A 8 10.05 34.65 3.20
C LEU A 8 11.07 34.29 4.31
N PHE A 9 12.26 33.83 3.92
CA PHE A 9 13.50 34.58 4.14
C PHE A 9 14.59 34.16 3.14
N CYS A 10 15.11 35.15 2.45
CA CYS A 10 16.19 35.07 1.48
C CYS A 10 17.54 35.19 2.22
N ALA A 11 18.47 34.25 2.00
CA ALA A 11 19.90 34.51 2.21
C ALA A 11 20.71 33.74 1.17
N GLN A 12 21.47 34.49 0.44
CA GLN A 12 22.33 34.13 -0.68
C GLN A 12 23.41 33.12 -0.30
N GLY A 13 23.65 32.13 -1.17
CA GLY A 13 24.81 31.25 -1.08
C GLY A 13 24.85 30.26 -2.24
N LYS A 14 25.63 30.59 -3.27
CA LYS A 14 26.00 29.81 -4.45
C LYS A 14 26.06 28.31 -4.23
N TRP A 15 25.29 27.52 -5.03
CA TRP A 15 25.65 26.15 -5.36
C TRP A 15 25.74 25.99 -6.87
N ARG A 16 26.96 25.74 -7.34
CA ARG A 16 27.26 25.30 -8.70
C ARG A 16 27.08 23.79 -8.77
N ASN A 17 26.36 23.37 -9.80
CA ASN A 17 26.51 22.12 -10.55
C ASN A 17 26.90 20.83 -9.80
N SER A 18 25.90 19.99 -9.49
CA SER A 18 26.08 18.54 -9.24
C SER A 18 25.44 17.74 -10.38
N CYS A 19 26.00 17.85 -11.59
CA CYS A 19 25.73 16.96 -12.73
C CYS A 19 26.85 15.94 -13.00
N ASP A 20 27.83 15.81 -12.12
CA ASP A 20 29.02 14.94 -12.34
C ASP A 20 28.96 13.59 -11.61
N TRP A 21 27.87 13.24 -10.93
CA TRP A 21 27.79 11.96 -10.21
C TRP A 21 27.20 10.79 -11.02
N VAL A 22 26.71 11.02 -12.21
CA VAL A 22 26.14 9.97 -13.09
C VAL A 22 27.13 9.45 -14.14
N ARG A 23 28.33 10.03 -14.27
CA ARG A 23 29.33 9.60 -15.26
C ARG A 23 30.45 8.68 -14.75
N ALA A 24 30.55 8.45 -13.45
CA ALA A 24 31.67 7.67 -12.88
C ALA A 24 31.36 6.16 -12.65
N ASN A 25 30.13 5.66 -12.87
CA ASN A 25 29.78 4.27 -12.58
C ASN A 25 29.52 3.39 -13.82
N ASN A 26 29.92 3.83 -15.01
CA ASN A 26 29.71 3.06 -16.25
C ASN A 26 30.99 2.50 -16.89
N GLN A 27 32.11 2.41 -16.15
CA GLN A 27 33.38 1.86 -16.67
C GLN A 27 33.91 0.61 -15.97
N THR A 28 33.17 -0.01 -15.06
CA THR A 28 33.65 -1.23 -14.36
C THR A 28 32.80 -2.48 -14.57
N MET A 29 31.94 -2.52 -15.62
CA MET A 29 31.12 -3.69 -15.93
C MET A 29 31.30 -4.23 -17.35
N THR A 30 32.51 -4.12 -17.91
CA THR A 30 32.83 -4.66 -19.24
C THR A 30 34.07 -5.53 -19.26
N MET A 31 34.32 -6.31 -18.20
CA MET A 31 35.41 -7.29 -18.20
C MET A 31 35.03 -8.56 -17.44
N LEU A 32 34.04 -9.34 -17.93
CA LEU A 32 33.87 -10.76 -17.53
C LEU A 32 32.94 -11.53 -18.50
N TYR A 33 33.14 -11.38 -19.82
CA TYR A 33 32.65 -12.34 -20.81
C TYR A 33 33.70 -12.54 -21.91
N LYS A 34 34.78 -13.25 -21.57
CA LYS A 34 35.66 -13.88 -22.55
C LYS A 34 36.17 -15.17 -21.92
N THR A 35 35.66 -16.26 -22.43
CA THR A 35 36.33 -17.55 -22.68
C THR A 35 35.29 -18.66 -22.60
N TYR A 36 34.84 -19.12 -23.75
CA TYR A 36 34.98 -20.52 -24.17
C TYR A 36 34.60 -20.61 -25.66
N PRO A 37 35.52 -21.01 -26.51
CA PRO A 37 35.20 -21.33 -27.90
C PRO A 37 35.19 -22.85 -28.17
N ILE A 38 34.66 -23.23 -29.35
CA ILE A 38 34.85 -24.44 -30.09
C ILE A 38 33.90 -25.59 -29.79
N ILE A 39 32.97 -25.90 -30.74
CA ILE A 39 33.25 -26.97 -31.73
C ILE A 39 32.36 -26.75 -32.96
N ARG A 40 33.04 -26.63 -34.12
CA ARG A 40 32.53 -26.69 -35.50
C ARG A 40 32.62 -28.15 -36.01
N ARG A 41 31.57 -28.62 -36.72
CA ARG A 41 31.64 -29.50 -37.92
C ARG A 41 30.22 -29.67 -38.41
N VAL A 42 29.77 -29.00 -39.47
CA VAL A 42 29.83 -29.34 -40.90
C VAL A 42 29.43 -30.79 -41.20
N THR A 43 28.22 -30.95 -41.76
CA THR A 43 27.94 -31.77 -42.91
C THR A 43 26.69 -31.21 -43.60
N GLY A 44 26.86 -30.76 -44.83
CA GLY A 44 25.78 -30.39 -45.72
C GLY A 44 25.20 -31.64 -46.38
N PHE A 45 23.88 -31.59 -46.64
CA PHE A 45 23.28 -32.25 -47.81
C PHE A 45 22.02 -31.45 -48.18
N GLY A 46 21.99 -31.01 -49.40
CA GLY A 46 20.86 -30.32 -49.94
C GLY A 46 19.70 -31.25 -50.24
N LEU A 47 18.50 -30.74 -50.12
CA LEU A 47 17.33 -31.25 -50.82
C LEU A 47 16.39 -30.08 -51.14
N LEU A 48 16.20 -29.87 -52.40
CA LEU A 48 15.09 -29.11 -53.02
C LEU A 48 13.76 -29.60 -52.45
N GLY A 49 12.84 -28.70 -52.22
CA GLY A 49 11.47 -29.12 -52.24
C GLY A 49 10.49 -28.23 -51.51
N LEU A 50 9.69 -27.54 -52.30
CA LEU A 50 8.33 -27.09 -51.97
C LEU A 50 8.21 -26.00 -50.88
N GLY A 51 8.21 -24.75 -51.36
CA GLY A 51 7.61 -23.63 -50.62
C GLY A 51 6.11 -23.85 -50.40
N LEU A 52 5.77 -24.46 -49.27
CA LEU A 52 4.45 -24.26 -48.66
C LEU A 52 4.52 -22.91 -47.95
N SER A 53 3.94 -21.90 -48.60
CA SER A 53 3.60 -20.64 -47.94
C SER A 53 2.63 -20.94 -46.79
N CYS A 54 3.16 -21.19 -45.57
CA CYS A 54 2.40 -21.03 -44.37
C CYS A 54 2.05 -19.54 -44.24
N LEU A 55 0.91 -19.17 -44.81
CA LEU A 55 0.21 -17.97 -44.33
C LEU A 55 0.04 -18.17 -42.83
N PRO A 56 0.51 -17.24 -41.99
CA PRO A 56 0.12 -17.27 -40.58
C PRO A 56 -1.41 -17.20 -40.60
N ALA A 57 -2.07 -18.28 -40.21
CA ALA A 57 -3.46 -18.23 -39.85
C ALA A 57 -3.49 -17.15 -38.72
N VAL A 58 -4.02 -15.98 -39.02
CA VAL A 58 -4.44 -15.02 -38.00
C VAL A 58 -5.50 -15.80 -37.24
N ALA A 59 -5.07 -16.45 -36.19
CA ALA A 59 -5.96 -17.04 -35.20
C ALA A 59 -6.81 -15.87 -34.73
N GLN A 60 -8.04 -15.81 -35.15
CA GLN A 60 -9.04 -14.90 -34.64
C GLN A 60 -9.15 -15.28 -33.17
N GLU A 61 -8.47 -14.53 -32.30
CA GLU A 61 -8.52 -14.74 -30.86
C GLU A 61 -9.99 -14.70 -30.46
N ARG A 62 -10.51 -15.84 -30.02
CA ARG A 62 -11.88 -15.90 -29.53
C ARG A 62 -11.95 -14.99 -28.29
N PRO A 63 -13.00 -14.18 -28.15
CA PRO A 63 -13.17 -13.36 -26.98
C PRO A 63 -13.15 -14.24 -25.72
N LEU A 64 -12.45 -13.78 -24.72
CA LEU A 64 -12.35 -14.47 -23.43
C LEU A 64 -13.63 -14.25 -22.63
N GLU A 65 -14.49 -15.26 -22.60
CA GLU A 65 -15.67 -15.25 -21.74
C GLU A 65 -15.26 -15.43 -20.29
N LEU A 66 -15.55 -14.46 -19.43
CA LEU A 66 -15.20 -14.46 -18.02
C LEU A 66 -16.44 -14.31 -17.14
N SER A 67 -16.62 -15.23 -16.21
CA SER A 67 -17.54 -15.04 -15.10
C SER A 67 -16.92 -14.10 -14.04
N LEU A 68 -17.76 -13.51 -13.18
CA LEU A 68 -17.29 -12.70 -12.07
C LEU A 68 -16.35 -13.50 -11.15
N GLU A 69 -16.66 -14.76 -10.87
CA GLU A 69 -15.83 -15.65 -10.03
C GLU A 69 -14.45 -15.90 -10.65
N GLN A 70 -14.39 -16.15 -11.96
CA GLN A 70 -13.11 -16.31 -12.65
C GLN A 70 -12.29 -15.02 -12.61
N SER A 71 -12.95 -13.86 -12.77
CA SER A 71 -12.30 -12.55 -12.69
C SER A 71 -11.75 -12.26 -11.30
N LEU A 72 -12.47 -12.61 -10.23
CA LEU A 72 -12.00 -12.53 -8.84
C LEU A 72 -10.78 -13.43 -8.59
N LYS A 73 -10.79 -14.65 -9.13
CA LYS A 73 -9.63 -15.55 -9.02
C LYS A 73 -8.39 -14.96 -9.71
N MET A 74 -8.54 -14.43 -10.92
CA MET A 74 -7.44 -13.77 -11.63
C MET A 74 -6.93 -12.53 -10.90
N LEU A 75 -7.82 -11.77 -10.26
CA LEU A 75 -7.47 -10.64 -9.41
C LEU A 75 -6.51 -11.07 -8.29
N HIS A 76 -6.88 -12.09 -7.50
CA HIS A 76 -6.08 -12.56 -6.38
C HIS A 76 -4.72 -13.13 -6.81
N GLU A 77 -4.64 -13.77 -7.98
CA GLU A 77 -3.39 -14.32 -8.51
C GLU A 77 -2.45 -13.25 -9.07
N GLY A 78 -2.99 -12.17 -9.66
CA GLY A 78 -2.21 -11.24 -10.49
C GLY A 78 -2.10 -9.81 -9.98
N ASN A 79 -2.93 -9.35 -9.07
CA ASN A 79 -3.03 -7.94 -8.71
C ASN A 79 -1.81 -7.42 -7.95
N ARG A 80 -1.23 -6.31 -8.44
CA ARG A 80 -0.01 -5.71 -7.84
C ARG A 80 -0.27 -5.09 -6.48
N SER A 81 -1.45 -4.51 -6.25
CA SER A 81 -1.78 -3.91 -4.95
C SER A 81 -1.83 -4.96 -3.84
N LEU A 82 -2.37 -6.14 -4.13
CA LEU A 82 -2.37 -7.28 -3.20
C LEU A 82 -0.95 -7.80 -2.95
N GLN A 83 -0.11 -7.86 -3.99
CA GLN A 83 1.30 -8.26 -3.84
C GLN A 83 2.07 -7.26 -2.96
N ILE A 84 1.85 -5.95 -3.15
CA ILE A 84 2.46 -4.90 -2.32
C ILE A 84 2.00 -5.05 -0.87
N ALA A 85 0.70 -5.15 -0.61
CA ALA A 85 0.16 -5.33 0.73
C ALA A 85 0.69 -6.62 1.39
N GLY A 86 0.85 -7.72 0.63
CA GLY A 86 1.51 -8.93 1.12
C GLY A 86 2.96 -8.72 1.53
N LYS A 87 3.73 -7.90 0.79
CA LYS A 87 5.10 -7.54 1.16
C LYS A 87 5.19 -6.62 2.38
N GLU A 88 4.19 -5.78 2.60
CA GLU A 88 4.07 -4.97 3.82
C GLU A 88 3.87 -5.85 5.06
N VAL A 89 3.08 -6.92 4.95
CA VAL A 89 2.95 -7.93 6.02
C VAL A 89 4.28 -8.61 6.30
N GLU A 90 4.98 -9.10 5.27
CA GLU A 90 6.32 -9.72 5.43
C GLU A 90 7.32 -8.75 6.08
N MET A 91 7.27 -7.46 5.73
CA MET A 91 8.10 -6.41 6.34
C MET A 91 7.77 -6.22 7.82
N ALA A 92 6.49 -6.16 8.19
CA ALA A 92 6.05 -6.05 9.58
C ALA A 92 6.47 -7.29 10.40
N GLU A 93 6.33 -8.50 9.85
CA GLU A 93 6.83 -9.73 10.47
C GLU A 93 8.35 -9.72 10.68
N SER A 94 9.11 -9.23 9.68
CA SER A 94 10.56 -9.11 9.80
C SER A 94 10.94 -8.15 10.93
N GLU A 95 10.22 -7.02 11.06
CA GLU A 95 10.39 -6.09 12.16
C GLU A 95 10.05 -6.73 13.51
N HIS A 96 8.96 -7.50 13.58
CA HIS A 96 8.63 -8.25 14.78
C HIS A 96 9.72 -9.27 15.15
N ARG A 97 10.25 -10.01 14.18
CA ARG A 97 11.41 -10.93 14.37
C ARG A 97 12.65 -10.16 14.83
N ARG A 98 12.91 -8.96 14.28
CA ARG A 98 14.00 -8.09 14.71
C ARG A 98 13.88 -7.70 16.19
N THR A 99 12.66 -7.47 16.68
CA THR A 99 12.44 -7.15 18.10
C THR A 99 12.83 -8.29 19.03
N SER A 100 12.79 -9.55 18.58
CA SER A 100 13.26 -10.68 19.37
C SER A 100 14.78 -10.67 19.61
N SER A 101 15.56 -9.92 18.81
CA SER A 101 16.99 -9.72 19.01
C SER A 101 17.31 -9.08 20.37
N PHE A 102 16.39 -8.34 20.95
CA PHE A 102 16.54 -7.74 22.29
C PHE A 102 16.70 -8.78 23.43
N TRP A 103 16.39 -10.05 23.17
CA TRP A 103 16.58 -11.13 24.12
C TRP A 103 17.99 -11.73 24.09
N TYR A 104 18.79 -11.40 23.08
CA TYR A 104 20.13 -11.92 22.91
C TYR A 104 21.20 -10.91 23.34
N PRO A 105 22.39 -11.39 23.76
CA PRO A 105 23.51 -10.52 24.02
C PRO A 105 24.00 -9.82 22.75
N MET A 106 24.41 -8.56 22.89
CA MET A 106 25.10 -7.82 21.85
C MET A 106 26.61 -8.00 22.01
N LEU A 107 27.28 -8.46 20.98
CA LEU A 107 28.73 -8.53 20.91
C LEU A 107 29.21 -7.56 19.84
N ASN A 108 30.07 -6.62 20.23
CA ASN A 108 30.69 -5.67 19.31
C ASN A 108 32.20 -5.64 19.53
N VAL A 109 32.93 -5.36 18.46
CA VAL A 109 34.38 -5.13 18.51
C VAL A 109 34.63 -3.66 18.24
N THR A 110 35.36 -3.01 19.15
CA THR A 110 35.73 -1.59 19.02
C THR A 110 37.24 -1.48 18.98
N GLY A 111 37.76 -0.72 18.01
CA GLY A 111 39.19 -0.39 17.91
C GLY A 111 39.39 1.10 18.08
N ALA A 112 40.41 1.50 18.81
CA ALA A 112 40.81 2.88 18.96
C ALA A 112 42.33 3.02 18.81
N TYR A 113 42.76 4.07 18.11
CA TYR A 113 44.13 4.57 18.10
C TYR A 113 44.12 6.01 18.59
N VAL A 114 44.89 6.30 19.62
CA VAL A 114 44.97 7.62 20.21
C VAL A 114 46.45 8.06 20.23
N HIS A 115 46.69 9.21 19.64
CA HIS A 115 47.98 9.89 19.74
C HIS A 115 47.84 11.04 20.73
N MET A 116 48.67 11.03 21.78
CA MET A 116 48.71 12.08 22.79
C MET A 116 49.95 12.93 22.61
N SER A 117 49.83 14.25 22.78
CA SER A 117 50.93 15.22 22.65
C SER A 117 52.11 14.90 23.60
N ASN A 118 51.78 14.35 24.80
CA ASN A 118 52.76 13.94 25.79
C ASN A 118 52.34 12.58 26.37
N PRO A 119 53.35 11.74 26.77
CA PRO A 119 53.03 10.53 27.50
C PRO A 119 52.40 10.87 28.86
N VAL A 120 51.50 10.00 29.33
CA VAL A 120 50.96 10.11 30.68
C VAL A 120 51.91 9.47 31.65
N GLU A 121 52.55 10.27 32.50
CA GLU A 121 53.52 9.86 33.50
C GLU A 121 53.11 10.32 34.88
N VAL A 122 53.22 9.45 35.89
CA VAL A 122 53.18 9.86 37.27
C VAL A 122 54.61 10.19 37.70
N LYS A 123 54.83 11.43 38.06
CA LYS A 123 56.10 11.92 38.62
C LYS A 123 56.00 11.90 40.13
N GLN A 124 56.76 11.04 40.77
CA GLN A 124 56.85 11.02 42.22
C GLN A 124 58.21 11.54 42.60
N PRO A 125 58.30 12.74 43.14
CA PRO A 125 59.57 13.31 43.56
C PRO A 125 60.12 12.51 44.76
N LEU A 126 61.42 12.19 44.72
CA LEU A 126 62.07 11.43 45.77
C LEU A 126 62.26 12.20 47.08
N ASN A 127 62.04 13.53 47.07
CA ASN A 127 62.09 14.36 48.29
C ASN A 127 61.12 13.86 49.36
N GLN A 128 59.97 13.30 49.04
CA GLN A 128 59.06 12.68 50.03
C GLN A 128 59.70 11.58 50.86
N PHE A 129 60.74 10.94 50.36
CA PHE A 129 61.49 9.91 51.09
C PHE A 129 62.80 10.44 51.69
N THR A 130 63.42 11.45 51.05
CA THR A 130 64.68 12.03 51.51
C THR A 130 64.47 13.10 52.56
N ASP A 131 63.35 13.83 52.58
CA ASP A 131 63.12 14.90 53.57
C ASP A 131 62.94 14.33 55.00
N PRO A 132 62.15 13.26 55.25
CA PRO A 132 62.13 12.59 56.55
C PRO A 132 63.47 12.03 56.99
N ALA A 133 64.26 11.55 56.02
CA ALA A 133 65.59 11.04 56.31
C ALA A 133 66.57 12.16 56.67
N LYS A 134 66.50 13.33 56.05
CA LYS A 134 67.26 14.53 56.42
C LYS A 134 66.89 15.02 57.82
N ASP A 135 65.59 15.10 58.10
CA ASP A 135 65.12 15.55 59.42
C ASP A 135 65.64 14.62 60.53
N PHE A 136 65.64 13.32 60.26
CA PHE A 136 66.24 12.36 61.20
C PHE A 136 67.77 12.52 61.33
N ILE A 137 68.53 12.70 60.25
CA ILE A 137 69.99 12.87 60.28
C ILE A 137 70.37 14.18 60.96
N HIS A 138 69.66 15.31 60.66
CA HIS A 138 69.82 16.57 61.38
C HIS A 138 69.61 16.47 62.88
N SER A 139 68.70 15.58 63.30
CA SER A 139 68.43 15.37 64.73
C SER A 139 69.59 14.60 65.43
N VAL A 140 70.33 13.78 64.67
CA VAL A 140 71.39 12.91 65.23
C VAL A 140 72.81 13.48 64.96
N LEU A 141 73.02 14.17 63.86
CA LEU A 141 74.29 14.78 63.39
C LEU A 141 74.05 16.18 62.82
N PRO A 142 74.03 17.22 63.67
CA PRO A 142 73.58 18.59 63.27
C PRO A 142 74.52 19.28 62.23
N ASP A 143 75.83 18.81 62.10
CA ASP A 143 76.84 19.47 61.26
C ASP A 143 77.22 18.73 59.97
N ASP A 144 76.52 17.65 59.61
CA ASP A 144 76.87 16.88 58.42
C ASP A 144 76.30 17.44 57.14
N GLN A 145 77.00 18.43 56.58
CA GLN A 145 76.62 19.05 55.28
C GLN A 145 76.79 18.09 54.08
N LEU A 146 77.62 17.05 54.22
CA LEU A 146 77.88 16.16 53.11
C LEU A 146 76.75 15.13 52.87
N ILE A 147 76.17 14.56 53.92
CA ILE A 147 75.01 13.67 53.81
C ILE A 147 73.77 14.43 53.42
N SER A 148 73.54 15.63 53.97
CA SER A 148 72.41 16.51 53.57
C SER A 148 72.48 16.88 52.11
N SER A 149 73.68 17.20 51.56
CA SER A 149 73.82 17.53 50.14
C SER A 149 73.63 16.33 49.21
N ILE A 150 73.95 15.14 49.67
CA ILE A 150 73.69 13.90 48.92
C ILE A 150 72.19 13.59 48.89
N LEU A 151 71.47 13.75 50.03
CA LEU A 151 70.05 13.55 50.10
C LEU A 151 69.27 14.62 49.33
N ASP A 152 69.75 15.87 49.27
CA ASP A 152 69.22 16.91 48.38
C ASP A 152 69.34 16.54 46.90
N LYS A 153 70.50 15.99 46.57
CA LYS A 153 70.76 15.57 45.20
C LYS A 153 69.89 14.36 44.80
N ILE A 154 69.67 13.41 45.73
CA ILE A 154 68.74 12.30 45.56
C ILE A 154 67.31 12.79 45.50
N GLY A 155 66.90 13.68 46.42
CA GLY A 155 65.56 14.29 46.46
C GLY A 155 65.20 15.08 45.24
N SER A 156 66.24 15.65 44.53
CA SER A 156 65.99 16.39 43.26
C SER A 156 65.62 15.48 42.10
N TYR A 157 65.82 14.16 42.24
CA TYR A 157 65.36 13.23 41.22
C TYR A 157 63.87 12.89 41.44
N SER A 158 63.17 12.78 40.35
CA SER A 158 61.78 12.30 40.36
C SER A 158 61.71 10.95 39.65
N LEU A 159 61.10 9.98 40.33
CA LEU A 159 60.78 8.72 39.67
C LEU A 159 59.61 8.99 38.69
N ARG A 160 59.80 8.64 37.46
CA ARG A 160 58.81 8.74 36.40
C ARG A 160 58.25 7.36 36.10
N PHE A 161 56.98 7.16 36.38
CA PHE A 161 56.28 5.91 36.04
C PHE A 161 55.43 6.17 34.80
N PRO A 162 55.78 5.69 33.62
CA PRO A 162 54.97 5.85 32.43
C PRO A 162 53.72 5.01 32.59
N LEU A 163 52.54 5.64 32.61
CA LEU A 163 51.26 4.98 32.63
C LEU A 163 50.74 4.69 31.22
N ALA A 164 50.94 5.62 30.30
CA ALA A 164 50.64 5.42 28.89
C ALA A 164 51.62 6.18 27.99
N PRO A 165 52.15 5.56 26.94
CA PRO A 165 52.99 6.21 25.93
C PRO A 165 52.15 7.15 25.06
N GLN A 166 52.81 7.97 24.23
CA GLN A 166 52.12 8.90 23.31
C GLN A 166 51.16 8.21 22.36
N ASN A 167 51.45 6.95 21.94
CA ASN A 167 50.65 6.18 21.02
C ASN A 167 50.00 5.02 21.75
N VAL A 168 48.66 5.03 21.81
CA VAL A 168 47.87 3.97 22.42
C VAL A 168 46.95 3.36 21.36
N SER A 169 47.03 2.04 21.20
CA SER A 169 46.13 1.28 20.33
C SER A 169 45.43 0.22 21.14
N THR A 170 44.11 0.10 20.99
CA THR A 170 43.32 -0.95 21.64
C THR A 170 42.31 -1.54 20.66
N ILE A 171 42.11 -2.85 20.78
CA ILE A 171 40.99 -3.57 20.15
C ILE A 171 40.31 -4.37 21.25
N ASP A 172 39.05 -4.03 21.49
CA ASP A 172 38.25 -4.62 22.56
C ASP A 172 36.99 -5.30 22.00
N ALA A 173 36.73 -6.53 22.42
CA ALA A 173 35.44 -7.17 22.25
C ALA A 173 34.56 -6.88 23.47
N ASN A 174 33.38 -6.28 23.25
CA ASN A 174 32.47 -5.90 24.30
C ASN A 174 31.18 -6.71 24.17
N LEU A 175 30.74 -7.30 25.27
CA LEU A 175 29.48 -8.01 25.43
C LEU A 175 28.57 -7.15 26.28
N THR A 176 27.36 -6.91 25.80
CA THR A 176 26.29 -6.25 26.57
C THR A 176 25.01 -7.05 26.46
N TRP A 177 24.49 -7.50 27.59
CA TRP A 177 23.24 -8.24 27.63
C TRP A 177 22.31 -7.64 28.70
N PRO A 178 21.31 -6.87 28.30
CA PRO A 178 20.33 -6.37 29.24
C PRO A 178 19.50 -7.55 29.78
N ILE A 179 19.60 -7.90 31.05
CA ILE A 179 18.86 -9.00 31.69
C ILE A 179 17.47 -8.54 32.11
N PHE A 180 17.36 -7.33 32.67
CA PHE A 180 16.10 -6.74 33.13
C PHE A 180 16.00 -5.27 32.70
N ALA A 181 14.86 -4.90 32.11
CA ALA A 181 14.59 -3.54 31.64
C ALA A 181 13.14 -3.10 31.95
N GLY A 182 12.61 -3.49 33.12
CA GLY A 182 11.27 -3.11 33.54
C GLY A 182 10.15 -3.63 32.63
N GLY A 183 10.34 -4.72 31.89
CA GLY A 183 9.36 -5.25 30.96
C GLY A 183 9.32 -4.57 29.58
N LYS A 184 10.15 -3.55 29.30
CA LYS A 184 10.18 -2.82 28.01
C LYS A 184 10.26 -3.75 26.79
N ARG A 185 11.02 -4.85 26.88
CA ARG A 185 11.15 -5.85 25.79
C ARG A 185 9.82 -6.54 25.49
N ILE A 186 9.08 -6.92 26.54
CA ILE A 186 7.78 -7.60 26.41
C ILE A 186 6.79 -6.65 25.73
N TYR A 187 6.72 -5.40 26.17
CA TYR A 187 5.81 -4.41 25.58
C TYR A 187 6.22 -4.03 24.16
N ALA A 188 7.52 -3.90 23.87
CA ALA A 188 8.01 -3.69 22.51
C ALA A 188 7.63 -4.85 21.58
N GLY A 189 7.77 -6.10 22.05
CA GLY A 189 7.33 -7.28 21.29
C GLY A 189 5.82 -7.32 21.03
N ARG A 190 5.00 -6.85 22.00
CA ARG A 190 3.54 -6.72 21.82
C ARG A 190 3.20 -5.66 20.79
N ILE A 191 3.86 -4.49 20.85
CA ILE A 191 3.68 -3.40 19.88
C ILE A 191 3.96 -3.91 18.45
N THR A 192 5.12 -4.54 18.24
CA THR A 192 5.46 -5.03 16.90
C THR A 192 4.56 -6.18 16.44
N ARG A 193 4.01 -6.99 17.34
CA ARG A 193 2.98 -7.98 17.01
C ARG A 193 1.68 -7.31 16.57
N SER A 194 1.21 -6.28 17.29
CA SER A 194 0.03 -5.50 16.86
C SER A 194 0.28 -4.80 15.52
N MET A 195 1.53 -4.39 15.21
CA MET A 195 1.89 -3.84 13.90
C MET A 195 1.76 -4.88 12.78
N VAL A 196 2.11 -6.16 13.03
CA VAL A 196 1.86 -7.24 12.07
C VAL A 196 0.36 -7.38 11.81
N SER A 197 -0.45 -7.44 12.87
CA SER A 197 -1.92 -7.55 12.72
C SER A 197 -2.52 -6.33 12.00
N ILE A 198 -1.99 -5.11 12.21
CA ILE A 198 -2.39 -3.92 11.43
C ILE A 198 -2.06 -4.08 9.95
N ALA A 199 -0.90 -4.64 9.62
CA ALA A 199 -0.53 -4.89 8.22
C ALA A 199 -1.43 -5.97 7.58
N GLU A 200 -1.85 -7.00 8.33
CA GLU A 200 -2.82 -8.00 7.89
C GLU A 200 -4.20 -7.38 7.64
N GLU A 201 -4.71 -6.54 8.55
CA GLU A 201 -5.96 -5.79 8.36
C GLU A 201 -5.87 -4.82 7.16
N ASN A 202 -4.73 -4.15 6.98
CA ASN A 202 -4.48 -3.31 5.81
C ASN A 202 -4.52 -4.11 4.50
N ARG A 203 -3.95 -5.33 4.49
CA ARG A 203 -4.05 -6.23 3.34
C ARG A 203 -5.50 -6.61 3.05
N GLY A 204 -6.31 -6.91 4.08
CA GLY A 204 -7.74 -7.16 3.94
C GLY A 204 -8.49 -5.95 3.38
N GLN A 205 -8.16 -4.74 3.84
CA GLN A 205 -8.74 -3.50 3.32
C GLN A 205 -8.39 -3.26 1.84
N VAL A 206 -7.14 -3.50 1.45
CA VAL A 206 -6.70 -3.42 0.05
C VAL A 206 -7.44 -4.45 -0.80
N ASP A 207 -7.60 -5.68 -0.29
CA ASP A 207 -8.35 -6.74 -0.97
C ASP A 207 -9.81 -6.32 -1.20
N ALA A 208 -10.52 -5.87 -0.18
CA ALA A 208 -11.88 -5.34 -0.32
C ALA A 208 -11.99 -4.20 -1.35
N THR A 209 -11.00 -3.32 -1.37
CA THR A 209 -10.95 -2.18 -2.31
C THR A 209 -10.77 -2.66 -3.75
N VAL A 210 -9.83 -3.58 -4.00
CA VAL A 210 -9.59 -4.07 -5.37
C VAL A 210 -10.70 -4.99 -5.85
N GLN A 211 -11.37 -5.73 -4.94
CA GLN A 211 -12.60 -6.48 -5.26
C GLN A 211 -13.72 -5.52 -5.69
N ALA A 212 -13.94 -4.43 -4.96
CA ALA A 212 -14.95 -3.43 -5.33
C ALA A 212 -14.64 -2.80 -6.70
N MET A 213 -13.39 -2.43 -6.95
CA MET A 213 -12.94 -1.91 -8.26
C MET A 213 -13.14 -2.93 -9.40
N LEU A 214 -12.89 -4.22 -9.12
CA LEU A 214 -13.12 -5.29 -10.11
C LEU A 214 -14.62 -5.41 -10.42
N VAL A 215 -15.48 -5.50 -9.41
CA VAL A 215 -16.93 -5.62 -9.58
C VAL A 215 -17.48 -4.44 -10.37
N GLU A 216 -17.09 -3.22 -10.00
CA GLU A 216 -17.48 -2.00 -10.72
C GLU A 216 -17.05 -2.05 -12.19
N SER A 217 -15.78 -2.37 -12.47
CA SER A 217 -15.26 -2.44 -13.85
C SER A 217 -15.87 -3.60 -14.65
N TYR A 218 -16.10 -4.74 -14.01
CA TYR A 218 -16.73 -5.91 -14.63
C TYR A 218 -18.16 -5.59 -15.10
N PHE A 219 -18.97 -5.02 -14.21
CA PHE A 219 -20.33 -4.64 -14.54
C PHE A 219 -20.42 -3.40 -15.43
N ALA A 220 -19.41 -2.50 -15.42
CA ALA A 220 -19.31 -1.42 -16.40
C ALA A 220 -19.13 -1.96 -17.83
N VAL A 221 -18.29 -3.01 -18.04
CA VAL A 221 -18.19 -3.68 -19.34
C VAL A 221 -19.51 -4.35 -19.70
N ARG A 222 -20.15 -5.03 -18.75
CA ARG A 222 -21.45 -5.67 -18.97
C ARG A 222 -22.52 -4.66 -19.37
N LEU A 223 -22.61 -3.53 -18.67
CA LEU A 223 -23.48 -2.40 -19.02
C LEU A 223 -23.18 -1.91 -20.46
N GLY A 224 -21.90 -1.66 -20.76
CA GLY A 224 -21.49 -1.21 -22.09
C GLY A 224 -21.92 -2.17 -23.22
N GLN A 225 -21.77 -3.49 -23.02
CA GLN A 225 -22.26 -4.51 -23.97
C GLN A 225 -23.77 -4.38 -24.19
N ARG A 226 -24.57 -4.28 -23.11
CA ARG A 226 -26.02 -4.16 -23.22
C ARG A 226 -26.47 -2.85 -23.85
N VAL A 227 -25.75 -1.75 -23.57
CA VAL A 227 -26.03 -0.46 -24.21
C VAL A 227 -25.75 -0.54 -25.72
N VAL A 228 -24.65 -1.18 -26.13
CA VAL A 228 -24.35 -1.41 -27.55
C VAL A 228 -25.46 -2.24 -28.19
N ASP A 229 -25.95 -3.31 -27.57
CA ASP A 229 -27.07 -4.13 -28.07
C ASP A 229 -28.32 -3.28 -28.31
N VAL A 230 -28.71 -2.43 -27.34
CA VAL A 230 -29.88 -1.53 -27.46
C VAL A 230 -29.67 -0.52 -28.59
N ARG A 231 -28.49 0.11 -28.70
CA ARG A 231 -28.19 1.08 -29.78
C ARG A 231 -28.17 0.42 -31.15
N GLU A 232 -27.66 -0.79 -31.29
CA GLU A 232 -27.72 -1.55 -32.54
C GLU A 232 -29.15 -1.90 -32.94
N GLN A 233 -29.98 -2.30 -31.97
CA GLN A 233 -31.39 -2.58 -32.23
C GLN A 233 -32.12 -1.33 -32.66
N THR A 234 -31.87 -0.19 -32.02
CA THR A 234 -32.46 1.12 -32.37
C THR A 234 -32.06 1.53 -33.79
N LEU A 235 -30.77 1.45 -34.12
CA LEU A 235 -30.27 1.77 -35.46
C LEU A 235 -30.93 0.87 -36.54
N ARG A 236 -30.94 -0.45 -36.30
CA ARG A 236 -31.60 -1.39 -37.24
C ARG A 236 -33.10 -1.06 -37.44
N SER A 237 -33.78 -0.63 -36.40
CA SER A 237 -35.20 -0.24 -36.47
C SER A 237 -35.38 1.03 -37.29
N LEU A 238 -34.54 2.06 -37.07
CA LEU A 238 -34.56 3.31 -37.83
C LEU A 238 -34.15 3.13 -39.27
N GLU A 239 -33.15 2.25 -39.57
CA GLU A 239 -32.79 1.89 -40.95
C GLU A 239 -33.98 1.27 -41.68
N LYS A 240 -34.70 0.34 -41.05
CA LYS A 240 -35.91 -0.25 -41.63
C LYS A 240 -36.99 0.79 -41.84
N HIS A 241 -37.19 1.71 -40.90
CA HIS A 241 -38.14 2.79 -41.02
C HIS A 241 -37.77 3.74 -42.18
N TYR A 242 -36.47 4.10 -42.31
CA TYR A 242 -35.97 4.90 -43.43
C TYR A 242 -36.22 4.25 -44.78
N GLN A 243 -36.03 2.95 -44.94
CA GLN A 243 -36.32 2.21 -46.16
C GLN A 243 -37.85 2.25 -46.50
N ASN A 244 -38.70 2.19 -45.49
CA ASN A 244 -40.14 2.36 -45.66
C ASN A 244 -40.51 3.78 -46.08
N ALA A 245 -39.91 4.80 -45.47
CA ALA A 245 -40.12 6.21 -45.80
C ALA A 245 -39.70 6.49 -47.25
N LEU A 246 -38.58 5.95 -47.73
CA LEU A 246 -38.16 6.05 -49.15
C LEU A 246 -39.22 5.50 -50.10
N LYS A 247 -39.84 4.35 -49.83
CA LYS A 247 -40.89 3.75 -50.65
C LYS A 247 -42.16 4.60 -50.65
N LEU A 248 -42.53 5.18 -49.50
CA LEU A 248 -43.73 6.01 -49.39
C LEU A 248 -43.53 7.37 -50.05
N GLU A 249 -42.36 8.01 -49.99
CA GLU A 249 -42.01 9.21 -50.73
C GLU A 249 -42.09 8.99 -52.24
N ALA A 250 -41.50 7.85 -52.73
CA ALA A 250 -41.52 7.50 -54.13
C ALA A 250 -42.95 7.30 -54.68
N ASN A 251 -43.90 6.89 -53.83
CA ASN A 251 -45.30 6.76 -54.17
C ASN A 251 -46.13 8.05 -53.86
N GLY A 252 -45.48 9.13 -53.44
CA GLY A 252 -46.14 10.41 -53.12
C GLY A 252 -47.01 10.37 -51.86
N MET A 253 -46.82 9.39 -50.98
CA MET A 253 -47.63 9.23 -49.74
C MET A 253 -47.07 10.03 -48.56
N ILE A 254 -45.81 10.40 -48.60
CA ILE A 254 -45.17 11.31 -47.62
C ILE A 254 -44.31 12.32 -48.38
N ASP A 255 -43.99 13.43 -47.71
CA ASP A 255 -43.15 14.47 -48.31
C ASP A 255 -41.64 14.19 -48.06
N LYS A 256 -40.79 14.93 -48.75
CA LYS A 256 -39.35 14.86 -48.61
C LYS A 256 -38.86 15.25 -47.21
N ALA A 257 -39.57 16.15 -46.51
CA ALA A 257 -39.18 16.62 -45.20
C ALA A 257 -39.30 15.49 -44.19
N GLU A 258 -40.35 14.68 -44.22
CA GLU A 258 -40.49 13.49 -43.35
C GLU A 258 -39.39 12.47 -43.57
N ARG A 259 -39.03 12.16 -44.83
CA ARG A 259 -37.90 11.25 -45.08
C ARG A 259 -36.56 11.80 -44.58
N LEU A 260 -36.30 13.11 -44.80
CA LEU A 260 -35.06 13.74 -44.28
C LEU A 260 -35.01 13.73 -42.75
N PHE A 261 -36.16 13.91 -42.07
CA PHE A 261 -36.24 13.78 -40.61
C PHE A 261 -35.84 12.38 -40.14
N VAL A 262 -36.34 11.32 -40.77
CA VAL A 262 -35.94 9.94 -40.44
C VAL A 262 -34.44 9.74 -40.71
N GLN A 263 -33.88 10.26 -41.81
CA GLN A 263 -32.48 10.16 -42.12
C GLN A 263 -31.57 10.79 -41.08
N VAL A 264 -31.92 12.01 -40.62
CA VAL A 264 -31.17 12.71 -39.54
C VAL A 264 -31.13 11.88 -38.27
N ASN A 265 -32.29 11.34 -37.84
CA ASN A 265 -32.38 10.52 -36.64
C ASN A 265 -31.65 9.17 -36.79
N MET A 266 -31.65 8.57 -37.99
CA MET A 266 -30.86 7.36 -38.28
C MET A 266 -29.35 7.64 -38.19
N ASP A 267 -28.89 8.76 -38.77
CA ASP A 267 -27.47 9.15 -38.70
C ASP A 267 -27.05 9.49 -37.25
N GLU A 268 -27.94 10.12 -36.45
CA GLU A 268 -27.70 10.33 -35.02
C GLU A 268 -27.62 8.99 -34.26
N ALA A 269 -28.52 8.04 -34.51
CA ALA A 269 -28.47 6.72 -33.89
C ALA A 269 -27.17 5.96 -34.23
N ARG A 270 -26.64 6.15 -35.46
CA ARG A 270 -25.32 5.59 -35.85
C ARG A 270 -24.20 6.23 -35.05
N ARG A 271 -24.21 7.54 -34.88
CA ARG A 271 -23.22 8.26 -34.07
C ARG A 271 -23.26 7.80 -32.61
N GLU A 272 -24.47 7.63 -32.04
CA GLU A 272 -24.66 7.14 -30.68
C GLU A 272 -24.15 5.69 -30.49
N LEU A 273 -24.32 4.83 -31.50
CA LEU A 273 -23.79 3.47 -31.50
C LEU A 273 -22.24 3.47 -31.49
N GLU A 274 -21.62 4.29 -32.33
CA GLU A 274 -20.15 4.38 -32.36
C GLU A 274 -19.59 4.94 -31.05
N SER A 275 -20.28 5.91 -30.41
CA SER A 275 -19.92 6.37 -29.07
C SER A 275 -20.01 5.25 -28.04
N ALA A 276 -21.10 4.48 -28.02
CA ALA A 276 -21.27 3.37 -27.10
C ALA A 276 -20.20 2.26 -27.27
N ARG A 277 -19.80 2.00 -28.52
CA ARG A 277 -18.69 1.06 -28.80
C ARG A 277 -17.35 1.57 -28.29
N SER A 278 -17.08 2.87 -28.43
CA SER A 278 -15.89 3.50 -27.88
C SER A 278 -15.86 3.42 -26.36
N ASP A 279 -16.98 3.73 -25.70
CA ASP A 279 -17.12 3.67 -24.23
C ASP A 279 -16.92 2.24 -23.71
N LEU A 280 -17.47 1.24 -24.42
CA LEU A 280 -17.25 -0.19 -24.12
C LEU A 280 -15.76 -0.53 -24.23
N GLY A 281 -15.05 -0.05 -25.26
CA GLY A 281 -13.61 -0.27 -25.42
C GLY A 281 -12.79 0.30 -24.25
N VAL A 282 -13.16 1.47 -23.75
CA VAL A 282 -12.55 2.07 -22.55
C VAL A 282 -12.82 1.21 -21.31
N ALA A 283 -14.05 0.78 -21.09
CA ALA A 283 -14.42 -0.08 -19.96
C ALA A 283 -13.68 -1.43 -20.01
N GLN A 284 -13.57 -2.06 -21.18
CA GLN A 284 -12.78 -3.28 -21.38
C GLN A 284 -11.30 -3.06 -21.05
N SER A 285 -10.73 -1.93 -21.46
CA SER A 285 -9.33 -1.59 -21.16
C SER A 285 -9.10 -1.42 -19.64
N ALA A 286 -10.05 -0.82 -18.91
CA ALA A 286 -10.00 -0.69 -17.46
C ALA A 286 -10.05 -2.06 -16.77
N LEU A 287 -10.96 -2.94 -17.18
CA LEU A 287 -11.06 -4.30 -16.64
C LEU A 287 -9.79 -5.11 -16.91
N LYS A 288 -9.24 -5.04 -18.15
CA LYS A 288 -7.96 -5.70 -18.52
C LYS A 288 -6.82 -5.28 -17.59
N ALA A 289 -6.73 -3.99 -17.28
CA ALA A 289 -5.69 -3.47 -16.39
C ALA A 289 -5.80 -4.04 -14.96
N ILE A 290 -7.02 -4.25 -14.45
CA ILE A 290 -7.26 -4.80 -13.11
C ILE A 290 -6.89 -6.28 -13.04
N ILE A 291 -7.34 -7.10 -14.02
CA ILE A 291 -7.09 -8.55 -14.04
C ILE A 291 -5.78 -8.94 -14.76
N ARG A 292 -5.09 -7.96 -15.37
CA ARG A 292 -3.79 -8.11 -16.06
C ARG A 292 -3.80 -9.09 -17.22
N VAL A 293 -4.78 -8.94 -18.10
CA VAL A 293 -4.89 -9.69 -19.36
C VAL A 293 -4.59 -8.75 -20.52
N ASP A 294 -3.53 -9.01 -21.30
CA ASP A 294 -3.04 -8.06 -22.29
C ASP A 294 -3.60 -8.26 -23.71
N SER A 295 -4.05 -9.46 -24.10
CA SER A 295 -4.24 -9.79 -25.50
C SER A 295 -5.67 -10.14 -25.93
N ALA A 296 -6.57 -10.52 -25.05
CA ALA A 296 -7.90 -10.99 -25.42
C ALA A 296 -8.97 -9.90 -25.32
N GLU A 297 -9.95 -9.91 -26.20
CA GLU A 297 -11.21 -9.21 -25.98
C GLU A 297 -11.96 -9.91 -24.85
N ILE A 298 -12.37 -9.14 -23.81
CA ILE A 298 -13.00 -9.70 -22.62
C ILE A 298 -14.51 -9.54 -22.71
N HIS A 299 -15.22 -10.66 -22.58
CA HIS A 299 -16.67 -10.69 -22.54
C HIS A 299 -17.17 -11.16 -21.16
N PRO A 300 -17.57 -10.25 -20.25
CA PRO A 300 -18.27 -10.59 -19.03
C PRO A 300 -19.58 -11.32 -19.33
N VAL A 301 -19.76 -12.50 -18.70
CA VAL A 301 -20.96 -13.32 -18.89
C VAL A 301 -21.97 -13.23 -17.75
N SER A 302 -21.52 -12.86 -16.54
CA SER A 302 -22.43 -12.68 -15.39
C SER A 302 -23.34 -11.49 -15.64
N PRO A 303 -24.67 -11.65 -15.48
CA PRO A 303 -25.64 -10.59 -15.72
C PRO A 303 -25.61 -9.53 -14.60
N LEU A 304 -26.04 -8.30 -14.92
CA LEU A 304 -26.45 -7.32 -13.92
C LEU A 304 -27.65 -7.85 -13.14
N PHE A 305 -27.76 -7.55 -11.86
CA PHE A 305 -28.82 -8.10 -11.01
C PHE A 305 -29.36 -7.10 -9.98
N ILE A 306 -30.49 -7.43 -9.39
CA ILE A 306 -31.07 -6.75 -8.23
C ILE A 306 -31.65 -7.80 -7.27
N ASN A 307 -31.63 -7.51 -5.97
CA ASN A 307 -32.31 -8.32 -4.96
C ASN A 307 -33.56 -7.57 -4.47
N ASP A 308 -34.72 -8.22 -4.58
CA ASP A 308 -36.01 -7.62 -4.14
C ASP A 308 -36.10 -7.55 -2.60
N THR A 309 -35.39 -8.42 -1.89
CA THR A 309 -35.36 -8.47 -0.41
C THR A 309 -33.92 -8.32 0.09
N LEU A 310 -33.72 -7.31 0.94
CA LEU A 310 -32.43 -7.01 1.56
C LEU A 310 -32.58 -7.00 3.08
N PRO A 311 -31.54 -7.39 3.83
CA PRO A 311 -31.51 -7.17 5.27
C PRO A 311 -31.70 -5.67 5.58
N PRO A 312 -32.28 -5.32 6.73
CA PRO A 312 -32.43 -3.93 7.13
C PRO A 312 -31.05 -3.27 7.33
N VAL A 313 -30.97 -1.95 7.16
CA VAL A 313 -29.71 -1.19 7.30
C VAL A 313 -29.02 -1.40 8.64
N ALA A 314 -29.80 -1.67 9.70
CA ALA A 314 -29.28 -1.98 11.04
C ALA A 314 -28.39 -3.23 11.07
N TYR A 315 -28.68 -4.24 10.23
CA TYR A 315 -27.83 -5.42 10.08
C TYR A 315 -26.43 -5.03 9.61
N PHE A 316 -26.33 -4.26 8.53
CA PHE A 316 -25.06 -3.82 7.96
C PHE A 316 -24.25 -2.94 8.92
N LYS A 317 -24.93 -2.07 9.67
CA LYS A 317 -24.27 -1.26 10.72
C LYS A 317 -23.75 -2.13 11.88
N GLY A 318 -24.43 -3.21 12.20
CA GLY A 318 -24.01 -4.17 13.21
C GLY A 318 -22.70 -4.88 12.86
N GLU A 319 -22.47 -5.17 11.57
CA GLU A 319 -21.25 -5.84 11.09
C GLU A 319 -19.98 -4.99 11.21
N VAL A 320 -20.10 -3.65 11.24
CA VAL A 320 -18.95 -2.71 11.23
C VAL A 320 -18.01 -2.93 12.42
N GLY A 321 -18.60 -3.16 13.60
CA GLY A 321 -17.82 -3.29 14.84
C GLY A 321 -16.77 -4.41 14.80
N ASP A 322 -17.09 -5.51 14.15
CA ASP A 322 -16.27 -6.73 14.20
C ASP A 322 -15.53 -7.01 12.88
N ASN A 323 -16.07 -6.59 11.74
CA ASN A 323 -15.56 -6.96 10.44
C ASN A 323 -14.84 -5.82 9.69
N ASN A 324 -15.10 -4.55 10.06
CA ASN A 324 -14.50 -3.44 9.33
C ASN A 324 -13.00 -3.29 9.62
N TYR A 325 -12.19 -3.35 8.56
CA TYR A 325 -10.73 -3.31 8.63
C TYR A 325 -10.19 -2.05 9.31
N VAL A 326 -10.76 -0.87 9.07
CA VAL A 326 -10.32 0.40 9.67
C VAL A 326 -10.60 0.40 11.17
N VAL A 327 -11.76 -0.08 11.59
CA VAL A 327 -12.13 -0.19 13.01
C VAL A 327 -11.20 -1.17 13.73
N ASN A 328 -10.87 -2.31 13.11
CA ASN A 328 -9.94 -3.29 13.66
C ASN A 328 -8.50 -2.74 13.75
N GLN A 329 -8.02 -2.00 12.73
CA GLN A 329 -6.74 -1.30 12.80
C GLN A 329 -6.69 -0.32 13.97
N LEU A 330 -7.77 0.43 14.22
CA LEU A 330 -7.85 1.38 15.34
C LEU A 330 -7.90 0.70 16.72
N LYS A 331 -8.55 -0.49 16.82
CA LYS A 331 -8.46 -1.30 18.05
C LYS A 331 -7.01 -1.74 18.33
N LEU A 332 -6.29 -2.18 17.31
CA LEU A 332 -4.88 -2.56 17.42
C LEU A 332 -3.97 -1.37 17.73
N GLN A 333 -4.29 -0.17 17.21
CA GLN A 333 -3.59 1.06 17.59
C GLN A 333 -3.82 1.46 19.06
N ASP A 334 -5.02 1.21 19.63
CA ASP A 334 -5.27 1.40 21.06
C ASP A 334 -4.40 0.47 21.90
N ASP A 335 -4.25 -0.81 21.48
CA ASP A 335 -3.34 -1.76 22.12
C ASP A 335 -1.87 -1.29 22.07
N ILE A 336 -1.43 -0.74 20.93
CA ILE A 336 -0.10 -0.14 20.79
C ILE A 336 0.07 1.02 21.77
N ALA A 337 -0.89 1.94 21.85
CA ALA A 337 -0.85 3.08 22.74
C ALA A 337 -0.81 2.66 24.22
N ASP A 338 -1.55 1.61 24.60
CA ASP A 338 -1.50 1.03 25.95
C ASP A 338 -0.11 0.45 26.27
N ASN A 339 0.49 -0.30 25.35
CA ASN A 339 1.83 -0.85 25.53
C ASN A 339 2.91 0.25 25.54
N GLN A 340 2.77 1.33 24.78
CA GLN A 340 3.64 2.52 24.87
C GLN A 340 3.55 3.19 26.24
N LEU A 341 2.35 3.30 26.80
CA LEU A 341 2.14 3.81 28.15
C LEU A 341 2.87 2.93 29.19
N ARG A 342 2.81 1.61 29.05
CA ARG A 342 3.53 0.66 29.92
C ARG A 342 5.05 0.80 29.77
N ILE A 343 5.57 1.01 28.55
CA ILE A 343 6.99 1.31 28.32
C ILE A 343 7.41 2.61 29.03
N GLY A 344 6.58 3.65 28.96
CA GLY A 344 6.82 4.90 29.70
C GLY A 344 6.93 4.66 31.21
N ARG A 345 5.99 3.90 31.78
CA ARG A 345 6.01 3.54 33.21
C ARG A 345 7.21 2.66 33.57
N ALA A 346 7.67 1.80 32.69
CA ALA A 346 8.86 0.98 32.90
C ALA A 346 10.15 1.81 33.05
N GLY A 347 10.13 3.10 32.72
CA GLY A 347 11.22 4.04 32.99
C GLY A 347 11.48 4.34 34.48
N TYR A 348 10.53 4.03 35.36
CA TYR A 348 10.73 4.18 36.84
C TYR A 348 11.54 3.03 37.44
N VAL A 349 11.79 1.96 36.71
CA VAL A 349 12.48 0.76 37.23
C VAL A 349 13.91 0.75 36.70
N PRO A 350 14.89 0.29 37.51
CA PRO A 350 16.28 0.18 37.04
C PRO A 350 16.42 -0.82 35.89
N THR A 351 17.36 -0.56 34.98
CA THR A 351 17.80 -1.50 33.96
C THR A 351 19.02 -2.24 34.46
N ILE A 352 19.02 -3.56 34.41
CA ILE A 352 20.12 -4.44 34.83
C ILE A 352 20.69 -5.11 33.57
N ALA A 353 22.00 -5.03 33.38
CA ALA A 353 22.69 -5.65 32.26
C ALA A 353 23.91 -6.42 32.70
N LEU A 354 24.15 -7.56 32.08
CA LEU A 354 25.43 -8.25 32.09
C LEU A 354 26.36 -7.55 31.08
N MET A 355 27.56 -7.20 31.52
CA MET A 355 28.57 -6.55 30.71
C MET A 355 29.84 -7.39 30.75
N GLY A 356 30.47 -7.57 29.62
CA GLY A 356 31.77 -8.24 29.50
C GLY A 356 32.66 -7.47 28.53
N LYS A 357 33.96 -7.48 28.82
CA LYS A 357 34.95 -6.91 27.94
C LYS A 357 36.15 -7.87 27.85
N GLN A 358 36.62 -8.11 26.64
CA GLN A 358 37.86 -8.82 26.35
C GLN A 358 38.72 -7.92 25.49
N THR A 359 39.88 -7.50 26.02
CA THR A 359 40.90 -6.82 25.22
C THR A 359 41.65 -7.83 24.37
N LEU A 360 41.40 -7.75 23.05
CA LEU A 360 42.04 -8.62 22.05
C LEU A 360 43.48 -8.17 21.75
N TYR A 361 43.66 -6.85 21.62
CA TYR A 361 44.96 -6.23 21.38
C TYR A 361 45.05 -4.93 22.18
N SER A 362 46.21 -4.71 22.80
CA SER A 362 46.54 -3.48 23.49
C SER A 362 48.04 -3.20 23.32
N ASN A 363 48.33 -2.00 22.82
CA ASN A 363 49.68 -1.46 22.77
C ASN A 363 49.69 -0.10 23.46
N GLY A 364 50.67 0.10 24.36
CA GLY A 364 50.85 1.37 25.02
C GLY A 364 50.17 1.54 26.37
N ILE A 365 49.39 0.60 26.88
CA ILE A 365 48.87 0.59 28.24
C ILE A 365 49.59 -0.50 29.05
N GLN A 366 50.05 -0.18 30.26
CA GLN A 366 50.69 -1.16 31.10
C GLN A 366 49.78 -2.39 31.31
N LYS A 367 50.27 -3.57 30.88
CA LYS A 367 49.51 -4.82 30.85
C LYS A 367 48.98 -5.27 32.21
N ASN A 368 49.56 -4.79 33.28
CA ASN A 368 49.20 -5.17 34.67
C ASN A 368 48.25 -4.20 35.37
N LEU A 369 47.96 -3.05 34.75
CA LEU A 369 47.12 -2.03 35.33
C LEU A 369 45.61 -2.21 35.04
N ILE A 370 45.29 -2.78 33.89
CA ILE A 370 43.90 -2.99 33.44
C ILE A 370 43.71 -4.47 33.10
N PRO A 371 42.76 -5.16 33.74
CA PRO A 371 42.44 -6.54 33.40
C PRO A 371 42.07 -6.68 31.91
N ARG A 372 42.65 -7.66 31.23
CA ARG A 372 42.33 -7.95 29.82
C ARG A 372 40.89 -8.46 29.64
N THR A 373 40.36 -9.10 30.68
CA THR A 373 39.02 -9.67 30.70
C THR A 373 38.32 -9.24 31.96
N PHE A 374 37.10 -8.73 31.82
CA PHE A 374 36.18 -8.61 32.94
C PHE A 374 34.77 -8.97 32.52
N VAL A 375 34.02 -9.52 33.46
CA VAL A 375 32.58 -9.77 33.36
C VAL A 375 31.95 -9.22 34.64
N GLY A 376 30.88 -8.52 34.50
CA GLY A 376 30.19 -7.92 35.64
C GLY A 376 28.71 -7.65 35.35
N VAL A 377 27.96 -7.41 36.39
CA VAL A 377 26.57 -6.96 36.33
C VAL A 377 26.52 -5.49 36.71
N GLY A 378 25.98 -4.67 35.82
CA GLY A 378 25.74 -3.25 36.09
C GLY A 378 24.26 -2.94 36.13
N PHE A 379 23.88 -1.91 36.83
CA PHE A 379 22.54 -1.36 36.79
C PHE A 379 22.58 0.14 36.54
N THR A 380 21.55 0.62 35.82
CA THR A 380 21.33 2.06 35.60
C THR A 380 19.94 2.39 36.07
N TRP A 381 19.83 3.37 36.96
CA TRP A 381 18.56 3.85 37.48
C TRP A 381 18.51 5.36 37.42
N ASN A 382 17.68 5.90 36.55
CA ASN A 382 17.46 7.32 36.43
C ASN A 382 16.40 7.74 37.48
N LEU A 383 16.85 8.24 38.62
CA LEU A 383 15.95 8.68 39.72
C LEU A 383 15.21 9.96 39.34
N PHE A 384 15.90 10.89 38.67
CA PHE A 384 15.35 12.15 38.17
C PHE A 384 15.90 12.46 36.78
N ASP A 385 15.04 12.79 35.85
CA ASP A 385 15.35 13.08 34.45
C ASP A 385 14.74 14.41 33.96
N GLY A 386 14.50 15.35 34.90
CA GLY A 386 13.91 16.65 34.55
C GLY A 386 12.44 16.58 34.16
N LEU A 387 11.68 15.58 34.65
CA LEU A 387 10.26 15.33 34.35
C LEU A 387 10.00 14.84 32.88
N ASP A 388 11.01 14.47 32.12
CA ASP A 388 10.86 13.95 30.77
C ASP A 388 9.97 12.68 30.72
N ARG A 389 10.17 11.79 31.68
CA ARG A 389 9.39 10.55 31.82
C ARG A 389 7.91 10.81 32.08
N GLU A 390 7.60 11.74 32.97
CA GLU A 390 6.24 12.15 33.31
C GLU A 390 5.53 12.75 32.10
N GLN A 391 6.22 13.57 31.30
CA GLN A 391 5.67 14.14 30.08
C GLN A 391 5.47 13.07 29.00
N LYS A 392 6.39 12.12 28.85
CA LYS A 392 6.22 10.98 27.93
C LYS A 392 5.00 10.12 28.31
N ILE A 393 4.79 9.87 29.60
CA ILE A 393 3.60 9.15 30.08
C ILE A 393 2.33 9.95 29.80
N ARG A 394 2.36 11.27 30.02
CA ARG A 394 1.23 12.15 29.70
C ARG A 394 0.92 12.13 28.20
N GLN A 395 1.94 12.24 27.36
CA GLN A 395 1.81 12.16 25.91
C GLN A 395 1.19 10.82 25.48
N ALA A 396 1.67 9.69 26.01
CA ALA A 396 1.12 8.37 25.71
C ALA A 396 -0.36 8.24 26.13
N LYS A 397 -0.77 8.84 27.25
CA LYS A 397 -2.19 8.90 27.65
C LYS A 397 -3.03 9.70 26.67
N ILE A 398 -2.54 10.85 26.23
CA ILE A 398 -3.23 11.69 25.23
C ILE A 398 -3.36 10.93 23.92
N THR A 399 -2.29 10.27 23.47
CA THR A 399 -2.32 9.43 22.26
C THR A 399 -3.40 8.35 22.36
N LYS A 400 -3.48 7.63 23.49
CA LYS A 400 -4.53 6.63 23.70
C LYS A 400 -5.94 7.23 23.64
N GLN A 401 -6.17 8.39 24.23
CA GLN A 401 -7.46 9.09 24.16
C GLN A 401 -7.77 9.51 22.72
N THR A 402 -6.78 10.02 21.98
CA THR A 402 -6.93 10.40 20.56
C THR A 402 -7.32 9.21 19.71
N VAL A 403 -6.68 8.04 19.90
CA VAL A 403 -7.03 6.81 19.16
C VAL A 403 -8.49 6.41 19.46
N GLY A 404 -8.93 6.48 20.71
CA GLY A 404 -10.32 6.19 21.06
C GLY A 404 -11.32 7.10 20.35
N ILE A 405 -11.09 8.42 20.37
CA ILE A 405 -11.92 9.41 19.67
C ILE A 405 -11.90 9.18 18.14
N THR A 406 -10.72 8.85 17.60
CA THR A 406 -10.58 8.57 16.16
C THR A 406 -11.37 7.31 15.76
N ARG A 407 -11.37 6.27 16.61
CA ARG A 407 -12.17 5.06 16.37
C ARG A 407 -13.67 5.37 16.38
N ASP A 408 -14.14 6.11 17.38
CA ASP A 408 -15.55 6.45 17.49
C ASP A 408 -15.99 7.30 16.29
N LYS A 409 -15.18 8.28 15.88
CA LYS A 409 -15.41 9.05 14.65
C LYS A 409 -15.42 8.16 13.40
N ALA A 410 -14.52 7.20 13.28
CA ALA A 410 -14.49 6.29 12.13
C ALA A 410 -15.76 5.44 12.04
N ILE A 411 -16.30 4.96 13.16
CA ILE A 411 -17.57 4.21 13.21
C ILE A 411 -18.72 5.11 12.75
N ASP A 412 -18.77 6.37 13.17
CA ASP A 412 -19.79 7.32 12.74
C ASP A 412 -19.70 7.60 11.24
N ASP A 413 -18.50 7.90 10.72
CA ASP A 413 -18.27 8.17 9.30
C ASP A 413 -18.65 6.95 8.41
N ILE A 414 -18.27 5.73 8.84
CA ILE A 414 -18.63 4.49 8.14
C ILE A 414 -20.15 4.27 8.18
N SER A 415 -20.81 4.53 9.31
CA SER A 415 -22.26 4.39 9.43
C SER A 415 -23.01 5.32 8.47
N VAL A 416 -22.53 6.54 8.29
CA VAL A 416 -23.08 7.49 7.28
C VAL A 416 -22.84 6.97 5.86
N GLY A 417 -21.65 6.39 5.60
CA GLY A 417 -21.35 5.74 4.33
C GLY A 417 -22.31 4.58 4.00
N ILE A 418 -22.59 3.75 5.00
CA ILE A 418 -23.57 2.64 4.88
C ILE A 418 -24.98 3.17 4.57
N ASP A 419 -25.44 4.19 5.27
CA ASP A 419 -26.74 4.82 4.99
C ASP A 419 -26.82 5.34 3.54
N LYS A 420 -25.75 5.97 3.06
CA LYS A 420 -25.64 6.44 1.68
C LYS A 420 -25.77 5.29 0.67
N PHE A 421 -24.94 4.25 0.80
CA PHE A 421 -24.95 3.14 -0.15
C PHE A 421 -26.26 2.36 -0.11
N TYR A 422 -26.81 2.15 1.07
CA TYR A 422 -28.11 1.50 1.23
C TYR A 422 -29.24 2.31 0.56
N SER A 423 -29.25 3.63 0.73
CA SER A 423 -30.21 4.51 0.06
C SER A 423 -30.03 4.50 -1.47
N GLN A 424 -28.78 4.45 -1.95
CA GLN A 424 -28.51 4.33 -3.40
C GLN A 424 -29.05 3.02 -3.96
N MET A 425 -28.85 1.89 -3.26
CA MET A 425 -29.44 0.61 -3.64
C MET A 425 -30.96 0.65 -3.69
N GLN A 426 -31.62 1.20 -2.67
CA GLN A 426 -33.09 1.31 -2.64
C GLN A 426 -33.61 2.18 -3.78
N ASN A 427 -32.95 3.30 -4.08
CA ASN A 427 -33.29 4.17 -5.19
C ASN A 427 -33.13 3.45 -6.54
N ALA A 428 -32.05 2.70 -6.72
CA ALA A 428 -31.81 1.91 -7.92
C ALA A 428 -32.88 0.83 -8.11
N LEU A 429 -33.21 0.08 -7.04
CA LEU A 429 -34.28 -0.93 -7.04
C LEU A 429 -35.63 -0.31 -7.41
N SER A 430 -35.99 0.83 -6.80
CA SER A 430 -37.24 1.55 -7.10
C SER A 430 -37.26 2.01 -8.56
N SER A 431 -36.12 2.49 -9.09
CA SER A 431 -35.97 2.92 -10.48
C SER A 431 -36.16 1.76 -11.44
N VAL A 432 -35.53 0.60 -11.20
CA VAL A 432 -35.73 -0.59 -12.04
C VAL A 432 -37.18 -1.01 -12.07
N ASN A 433 -37.86 -1.07 -10.90
CA ASN A 433 -39.25 -1.48 -10.82
C ASN A 433 -40.21 -0.50 -11.57
N ALA A 434 -39.96 0.80 -11.48
CA ALA A 434 -40.74 1.81 -12.23
C ALA A 434 -40.47 1.74 -13.74
N LEU A 435 -39.20 1.56 -14.14
CA LEU A 435 -38.80 1.50 -15.54
C LEU A 435 -39.28 0.22 -16.25
N ASN A 436 -39.47 -0.90 -15.55
CA ASN A 436 -39.98 -2.14 -16.13
C ASN A 436 -41.35 -1.91 -16.79
N THR A 437 -42.30 -1.31 -16.06
CA THR A 437 -43.62 -0.99 -16.62
C THR A 437 -43.51 0.00 -17.78
N THR A 438 -42.60 0.98 -17.67
CA THR A 438 -42.40 1.98 -18.74
C THR A 438 -41.82 1.35 -20.00
N ILE A 439 -40.92 0.35 -19.87
CA ILE A 439 -40.37 -0.42 -21.01
C ILE A 439 -41.46 -1.19 -21.73
N GLU A 440 -42.34 -1.90 -21.00
CA GLU A 440 -43.46 -2.65 -21.57
C GLU A 440 -44.39 -1.73 -22.36
N LEU A 441 -44.78 -0.58 -21.76
CA LEU A 441 -45.64 0.42 -22.41
C LEU A 441 -44.96 1.05 -23.62
N SER A 442 -43.64 1.34 -23.55
CA SER A 442 -42.89 1.92 -24.67
C SER A 442 -42.75 0.95 -25.83
N ARG A 443 -42.53 -0.35 -25.58
CA ARG A 443 -42.50 -1.40 -26.60
C ARG A 443 -43.84 -1.50 -27.33
N GLU A 444 -44.92 -1.50 -26.58
CA GLU A 444 -46.27 -1.52 -27.18
C GLU A 444 -46.56 -0.23 -27.97
N LEU A 445 -46.14 0.94 -27.46
CA LEU A 445 -46.24 2.20 -28.19
C LEU A 445 -45.51 2.15 -29.55
N VAL A 446 -44.24 1.67 -29.55
CA VAL A 446 -43.48 1.49 -30.80
C VAL A 446 -44.23 0.56 -31.78
N ARG A 447 -44.75 -0.57 -31.29
CA ARG A 447 -45.51 -1.50 -32.10
C ARG A 447 -46.75 -0.84 -32.72
N MET A 448 -47.51 -0.07 -31.92
CA MET A 448 -48.71 0.61 -32.38
C MET A 448 -48.39 1.72 -33.40
N ARG A 449 -47.37 2.56 -33.14
CA ARG A 449 -46.97 3.66 -34.04
C ARG A 449 -46.43 3.12 -35.37
N LYS A 450 -45.65 2.03 -35.39
CA LYS A 450 -45.20 1.37 -36.63
C LYS A 450 -46.38 0.87 -37.44
N LYS A 451 -47.39 0.26 -36.81
CA LYS A 451 -48.58 -0.23 -37.52
C LYS A 451 -49.40 0.94 -38.07
N ALA A 452 -49.65 1.96 -37.26
CA ALA A 452 -50.40 3.15 -37.70
C ALA A 452 -49.71 3.89 -38.87
N PHE A 453 -48.36 3.96 -38.84
CA PHE A 453 -47.58 4.53 -39.96
C PHE A 453 -47.74 3.74 -41.25
N THR A 454 -47.72 2.41 -41.21
CA THR A 454 -47.95 1.59 -42.43
C THR A 454 -49.37 1.73 -42.99
N GLU A 455 -50.32 2.12 -42.17
CA GLU A 455 -51.71 2.37 -42.57
C GLU A 455 -51.99 3.85 -42.90
N GLY A 456 -50.94 4.72 -42.87
CA GLY A 456 -51.03 6.14 -43.18
C GLY A 456 -51.70 6.98 -42.09
N MET A 457 -51.86 6.44 -40.87
CA MET A 457 -52.53 7.08 -39.73
C MET A 457 -51.56 7.69 -38.70
N ALA A 458 -50.27 7.59 -38.92
CA ALA A 458 -49.23 8.20 -38.07
C ALA A 458 -48.14 8.80 -38.93
N THR A 459 -47.43 9.78 -38.40
CA THR A 459 -46.28 10.42 -39.05
C THR A 459 -44.97 9.67 -38.79
N SER A 460 -43.95 9.90 -39.61
CA SER A 460 -42.60 9.39 -39.37
C SER A 460 -42.01 9.87 -38.04
N THR A 461 -42.33 11.11 -37.63
CA THR A 461 -41.88 11.69 -36.36
C THR A 461 -42.39 10.89 -35.17
N GLU A 462 -43.67 10.48 -35.17
CA GLU A 462 -44.23 9.69 -34.07
C GLU A 462 -43.59 8.31 -33.91
N VAL A 463 -43.19 7.69 -35.03
CA VAL A 463 -42.46 6.40 -34.99
C VAL A 463 -41.06 6.59 -34.44
N VAL A 464 -40.32 7.60 -34.92
CA VAL A 464 -38.96 7.89 -34.46
C VAL A 464 -38.94 8.26 -32.98
N ASP A 465 -39.86 9.12 -32.55
CA ASP A 465 -39.94 9.53 -31.14
C ASP A 465 -40.22 8.33 -30.22
N ALA A 466 -41.10 7.42 -30.63
CA ALA A 466 -41.39 6.20 -29.86
C ALA A 466 -40.14 5.28 -29.77
N GLU A 467 -39.38 5.09 -30.86
CA GLU A 467 -38.13 4.31 -30.88
C GLU A 467 -37.06 4.92 -29.98
N VAL A 468 -36.84 6.22 -30.09
CA VAL A 468 -35.87 6.95 -29.27
C VAL A 468 -36.27 6.90 -27.79
N MET A 469 -37.55 7.02 -27.49
CA MET A 469 -38.08 6.90 -26.12
C MET A 469 -37.81 5.51 -25.55
N LEU A 470 -38.11 4.44 -26.29
CA LEU A 470 -37.86 3.07 -25.87
C LEU A 470 -36.37 2.86 -25.57
N SER A 471 -35.48 3.25 -26.48
CA SER A 471 -34.04 3.15 -26.30
C SER A 471 -33.55 3.86 -25.03
N LYS A 472 -34.04 5.07 -24.76
CA LYS A 472 -33.69 5.84 -23.54
C LYS A 472 -34.14 5.13 -22.28
N VAL A 473 -35.34 4.58 -22.25
CA VAL A 473 -35.89 3.90 -21.07
C VAL A 473 -35.17 2.58 -20.82
N GLU A 474 -34.82 1.82 -21.86
CA GLU A 474 -34.05 0.60 -21.74
C GLU A 474 -32.63 0.88 -21.18
N ILE A 475 -31.93 1.89 -21.70
CA ILE A 475 -30.62 2.28 -21.20
C ILE A 475 -30.70 2.78 -19.74
N ALA A 476 -31.75 3.55 -19.41
CA ALA A 476 -31.95 4.02 -18.03
C ALA A 476 -32.17 2.86 -17.05
N SER A 477 -32.88 1.81 -17.47
CA SER A 477 -33.05 0.60 -16.66
C SER A 477 -31.72 -0.15 -16.47
N LEU A 478 -30.94 -0.35 -17.52
CA LEU A 478 -29.61 -0.97 -17.43
C LEU A 478 -28.66 -0.21 -16.50
N LEU A 479 -28.69 1.13 -16.58
CA LEU A 479 -27.93 1.98 -15.68
C LEU A 479 -28.36 1.83 -14.21
N ALA A 480 -29.67 1.69 -13.96
CA ALA A 480 -30.18 1.46 -12.61
C ALA A 480 -29.73 0.11 -12.04
N PHE A 481 -29.72 -0.97 -12.83
CA PHE A 481 -29.13 -2.25 -12.43
C PHE A 481 -27.66 -2.10 -12.06
N TYR A 482 -26.87 -1.46 -12.91
CA TYR A 482 -25.45 -1.21 -12.65
C TYR A 482 -25.22 -0.39 -11.37
N GLN A 483 -26.02 0.66 -11.15
CA GLN A 483 -25.94 1.47 -9.94
C GLN A 483 -26.25 0.66 -8.68
N TYR A 484 -27.18 -0.31 -8.77
CA TYR A 484 -27.47 -1.23 -7.68
C TYR A 484 -26.26 -2.10 -7.35
N ASP A 485 -25.65 -2.75 -8.35
CA ASP A 485 -24.49 -3.63 -8.17
C ASP A 485 -23.30 -2.89 -7.56
N VAL A 486 -23.02 -1.67 -8.05
CA VAL A 486 -21.94 -0.82 -7.52
C VAL A 486 -22.25 -0.38 -6.08
N ALA A 487 -23.48 0.01 -5.77
CA ALA A 487 -23.86 0.40 -4.42
C ALA A 487 -23.76 -0.78 -3.44
N LEU A 488 -24.16 -1.98 -3.87
CA LEU A 488 -24.08 -3.20 -3.06
C LEU A 488 -22.65 -3.57 -2.70
N ILE A 489 -21.74 -3.62 -3.67
CA ILE A 489 -20.34 -3.97 -3.37
C ILE A 489 -19.68 -2.93 -2.47
N ASN A 490 -19.97 -1.63 -2.66
CA ASN A 490 -19.46 -0.57 -1.80
C ASN A 490 -20.03 -0.66 -0.38
N LEU A 491 -21.31 -1.02 -0.23
CA LEU A 491 -21.93 -1.29 1.07
C LEU A 491 -21.23 -2.45 1.80
N LEU A 492 -21.04 -3.59 1.12
CA LEU A 492 -20.41 -4.77 1.69
C LEU A 492 -18.94 -4.53 2.04
N SER A 493 -18.23 -3.78 1.20
CA SER A 493 -16.85 -3.37 1.46
C SER A 493 -16.75 -2.44 2.68
N ALA A 494 -17.69 -1.50 2.83
CA ALA A 494 -17.77 -0.65 4.02
C ALA A 494 -18.07 -1.42 5.30
N CYS A 495 -18.80 -2.53 5.20
CA CYS A 495 -19.04 -3.45 6.32
C CYS A 495 -17.84 -4.39 6.61
N GLY A 496 -16.88 -4.53 5.68
CA GLY A 496 -15.75 -5.47 5.78
C GLY A 496 -16.11 -6.91 5.36
N ILE A 497 -17.19 -7.09 4.58
CA ILE A 497 -17.67 -8.41 4.12
C ILE A 497 -17.86 -8.47 2.59
N PRO A 498 -16.88 -8.04 1.77
CA PRO A 498 -17.02 -7.98 0.31
C PRO A 498 -17.29 -9.35 -0.32
N ASP A 499 -16.76 -10.43 0.25
CA ASP A 499 -16.91 -11.79 -0.27
C ASP A 499 -18.36 -12.26 -0.32
N THR A 500 -19.24 -11.66 0.48
CA THR A 500 -20.69 -11.99 0.49
C THR A 500 -21.41 -11.49 -0.77
N PHE A 501 -20.80 -10.61 -1.57
CA PHE A 501 -21.37 -10.12 -2.83
C PHE A 501 -21.79 -11.27 -3.77
N ARG A 502 -21.01 -12.34 -3.81
CA ARG A 502 -21.33 -13.53 -4.60
C ARG A 502 -22.69 -14.11 -4.26
N ASN A 503 -23.00 -14.23 -2.98
CA ASN A 503 -24.29 -14.80 -2.51
C ASN A 503 -25.47 -13.96 -3.01
N TYR A 504 -25.32 -12.62 -3.01
CA TYR A 504 -26.35 -11.72 -3.52
C TYR A 504 -26.49 -11.82 -5.05
N SER A 505 -25.38 -12.00 -5.78
CA SER A 505 -25.42 -12.14 -7.24
C SER A 505 -26.08 -13.46 -7.69
N GLU A 506 -25.94 -14.54 -6.91
CA GLU A 506 -26.56 -15.84 -7.23
C GLU A 506 -28.08 -15.86 -6.95
N THR A 507 -28.56 -15.04 -6.00
CA THR A 507 -29.97 -14.99 -5.59
C THR A 507 -30.73 -13.84 -6.24
N GLY A 508 -30.05 -12.93 -6.92
CA GLY A 508 -30.63 -11.76 -7.53
C GLY A 508 -31.42 -12.03 -8.81
N ARG A 509 -32.39 -11.16 -9.09
CA ARG A 509 -33.14 -11.13 -10.35
C ARG A 509 -32.25 -10.46 -11.42
N SER A 510 -31.96 -11.18 -12.50
CA SER A 510 -31.07 -10.69 -13.56
C SER A 510 -31.74 -9.70 -14.53
N GLU A 511 -30.93 -8.90 -15.25
CA GLU A 511 -31.35 -8.01 -16.32
C GLU A 511 -32.13 -8.74 -17.45
N HIS A 512 -31.85 -10.04 -17.67
CA HIS A 512 -32.51 -10.84 -18.70
C HIS A 512 -34.02 -10.94 -18.50
N PHE A 513 -34.50 -10.84 -17.27
CA PHE A 513 -35.92 -10.88 -16.99
C PHE A 513 -36.66 -9.67 -17.60
N VAL A 514 -36.00 -8.52 -17.70
CA VAL A 514 -36.56 -7.26 -18.25
C VAL A 514 -36.41 -7.19 -19.76
N PHE A 515 -35.36 -7.78 -20.31
CA PHE A 515 -34.95 -7.71 -21.72
C PHE A 515 -35.16 -9.05 -22.46
N ALA A 516 -35.95 -9.97 -21.90
CA ALA A 516 -36.37 -11.16 -22.62
C ALA A 516 -37.16 -10.76 -23.89
N PRO A 517 -36.94 -11.44 -25.04
CA PRO A 517 -37.53 -11.10 -26.33
C PRO A 517 -39.08 -11.19 -26.34
#